data_5e7eb3519313c7e324ffa5ffc8c51ac3
#
_entry.id   5e7eb3519313c7e324ffa5ffc8c51ac3
#
_cell.length_a   1.000
_cell.length_b   1.000
_cell.length_c   1.000
_cell.angle_alpha   90.00
_cell.angle_beta   90.00
_cell.angle_gamma   90.00
#
_symmetry.space_group_name_H-M   'P 1'
#
loop_
_entity.id
_entity.type
_entity.pdbx_description
1 polymer ?
#
loop_
_entity_poly.entity_id
_entity_poly.type
_entity_poly.pdbx_seq_one_letter_code
_entity_poly.pdbx_strand_id
1 'polypeptide(L)'
;MKSELADKITSIILFLVIIGIFSVLVVFSIIAVQELWGDDKEIGFVETSGDVSSASEGDKTVEDDIEAPEIVENPISKIESSNATNNDYSNVEVDNYFYNQLDEKSRIIYRAFESNKEQMKTGTYQIEFGTSFSDVLSQSNGQEKLGEYYQSAIEAYTYDNAEIFYLSPKKMYLNIETTTKDGKSTYNVYINSGDQANYLTDEFNSKSKIDQAIAQIEQVKNQILQNKTGNTLEDIKMVHDYLVDNINYDSTLSKQNIYNIYGALINKESVCEGYARAFKYLLDELEIPCVLVIGTGTNSQGQTENHAWNYVQLNGTWYAVDTTWDDPVVVGGGTASEESKYKYFLVGADVMNQDHQPSGQFTEGGKTFSYPNLSNTSYDI
;
A
#
# COMPACT_ATOMS: atom_id res chain seq x y z
N MET A 1 -35.24 -50.86 -12.27
CA MET A 1 -34.38 -50.78 -11.05
C MET A 1 -32.87 -50.94 -11.30
N LYS A 2 -32.41 -51.99 -12.02
CA LYS A 2 -30.95 -52.13 -12.34
C LYS A 2 -30.44 -51.10 -13.37
N SER A 3 -31.29 -50.70 -14.36
CA SER A 3 -30.90 -49.69 -15.36
C SER A 3 -30.84 -48.28 -14.78
N GLU A 4 -31.78 -47.87 -13.93
CA GLU A 4 -31.80 -46.56 -13.31
C GLU A 4 -30.65 -46.32 -12.33
N LEU A 5 -30.17 -47.39 -11.67
CA LEU A 5 -29.02 -47.28 -10.79
C LEU A 5 -27.71 -47.14 -11.61
N ALA A 6 -27.61 -47.85 -12.74
CA ALA A 6 -26.48 -47.74 -13.67
C ALA A 6 -26.45 -46.32 -14.27
N ASP A 7 -27.55 -45.73 -14.69
CA ASP A 7 -27.66 -44.40 -15.25
C ASP A 7 -27.28 -43.31 -14.22
N LYS A 8 -27.72 -43.45 -12.95
CA LYS A 8 -27.31 -42.55 -11.85
C LYS A 8 -25.82 -42.65 -11.54
N ILE A 9 -25.25 -43.85 -11.51
CA ILE A 9 -23.82 -44.03 -11.27
C ILE A 9 -23.00 -43.45 -12.44
N THR A 10 -23.43 -43.63 -13.67
CA THR A 10 -22.77 -43.07 -14.86
C THR A 10 -22.85 -41.54 -14.83
N SER A 11 -23.99 -40.94 -14.44
CA SER A 11 -24.14 -39.50 -14.31
C SER A 11 -23.26 -38.92 -13.20
N ILE A 12 -23.14 -39.61 -12.06
CA ILE A 12 -22.25 -39.18 -10.95
C ILE A 12 -20.76 -39.27 -11.38
N ILE A 13 -20.38 -40.33 -12.04
CA ILE A 13 -19.00 -40.49 -12.56
C ILE A 13 -18.71 -39.40 -13.60
N LEU A 14 -19.62 -39.12 -14.52
CA LEU A 14 -19.48 -38.07 -15.52
C LEU A 14 -19.38 -36.68 -14.86
N PHE A 15 -20.18 -36.40 -13.82
CA PHE A 15 -20.13 -35.17 -13.07
C PHE A 15 -18.81 -35.01 -12.32
N LEU A 16 -18.28 -36.06 -11.68
CA LEU A 16 -16.98 -36.04 -11.01
C LEU A 16 -15.82 -35.92 -12.01
N VAL A 17 -15.93 -36.49 -13.20
CA VAL A 17 -14.95 -36.33 -14.29
C VAL A 17 -14.97 -34.87 -14.80
N ILE A 18 -16.16 -34.27 -14.97
CA ILE A 18 -16.29 -32.90 -15.40
C ILE A 18 -15.70 -31.93 -14.34
N ILE A 19 -15.96 -32.16 -13.05
CA ILE A 19 -15.35 -31.38 -11.96
C ILE A 19 -13.82 -31.56 -11.95
N GLY A 20 -13.34 -32.78 -12.11
CA GLY A 20 -11.92 -33.08 -12.22
C GLY A 20 -11.26 -32.38 -13.42
N ILE A 21 -11.91 -32.39 -14.59
CA ILE A 21 -11.42 -31.68 -15.78
C ILE A 21 -11.48 -30.16 -15.57
N PHE A 22 -12.55 -29.63 -14.94
CA PHE A 22 -12.65 -28.22 -14.63
C PHE A 22 -11.57 -27.78 -13.62
N SER A 23 -11.32 -28.57 -12.57
CA SER A 23 -10.24 -28.31 -11.61
C SER A 23 -8.86 -28.36 -12.28
N VAL A 24 -8.63 -29.31 -13.17
CA VAL A 24 -7.38 -29.40 -13.94
C VAL A 24 -7.27 -28.23 -14.92
N LEU A 25 -8.36 -27.83 -15.59
CA LEU A 25 -8.36 -26.67 -16.48
C LEU A 25 -8.17 -25.35 -15.73
N VAL A 26 -8.71 -25.21 -14.52
CA VAL A 26 -8.46 -24.04 -13.65
C VAL A 26 -7.00 -24.03 -13.18
N VAL A 27 -6.46 -25.17 -12.74
CA VAL A 27 -5.04 -25.26 -12.37
C VAL A 27 -4.13 -25.01 -13.58
N PHE A 28 -4.45 -25.57 -14.76
CA PHE A 28 -3.69 -25.28 -15.99
C PHE A 28 -3.89 -23.83 -16.47
N SER A 29 -5.05 -23.22 -16.24
CA SER A 29 -5.26 -21.79 -16.53
C SER A 29 -4.44 -20.92 -15.57
N ILE A 30 -4.40 -21.27 -14.28
CA ILE A 30 -3.58 -20.57 -13.28
C ILE A 30 -2.09 -20.78 -13.58
N ILE A 31 -1.66 -22.00 -13.91
CA ILE A 31 -0.26 -22.27 -14.30
C ILE A 31 0.07 -21.59 -15.65
N ALA A 32 -0.84 -21.60 -16.63
CA ALA A 32 -0.62 -20.92 -17.90
C ALA A 32 -0.66 -19.38 -17.77
N VAL A 33 -1.45 -18.87 -16.84
CA VAL A 33 -1.43 -17.44 -16.46
C VAL A 33 -0.14 -17.15 -15.70
N GLN A 34 0.30 -18.00 -14.79
CA GLN A 34 1.60 -17.86 -14.12
C GLN A 34 2.79 -18.02 -15.07
N GLU A 35 2.72 -18.94 -16.09
CA GLU A 35 3.76 -19.07 -17.12
C GLU A 35 3.69 -18.00 -18.22
N LEU A 36 2.51 -17.36 -18.42
CA LEU A 36 2.35 -16.25 -19.36
C LEU A 36 2.59 -14.87 -18.71
N TRP A 37 2.53 -14.81 -17.38
CA TRP A 37 2.74 -13.59 -16.59
C TRP A 37 3.88 -13.73 -15.57
N GLY A 38 4.40 -14.93 -15.36
CA GLY A 38 5.61 -15.22 -14.59
C GLY A 38 6.72 -15.52 -15.56
N ASP A 39 7.41 -14.56 -15.96
CA ASP A 39 8.83 -14.43 -16.24
C ASP A 39 9.08 -13.23 -17.14
N ASP A 40 9.65 -12.21 -16.55
CA ASP A 40 10.50 -11.20 -17.16
C ASP A 40 10.00 -10.52 -18.45
N LYS A 41 9.09 -9.57 -18.31
CA LYS A 41 9.10 -8.40 -19.21
C LYS A 41 8.77 -7.14 -18.43
N GLU A 42 9.78 -6.55 -17.96
CA GLU A 42 9.82 -5.20 -17.42
C GLU A 42 9.48 -4.17 -18.48
N ILE A 43 8.58 -3.22 -18.15
CA ILE A 43 8.27 -2.08 -19.02
C ILE A 43 8.37 -0.82 -18.18
N GLY A 44 9.45 -0.09 -18.35
CA GLY A 44 9.68 1.19 -17.67
C GLY A 44 9.06 2.36 -18.41
N PHE A 45 8.59 3.34 -17.66
CA PHE A 45 8.16 4.61 -18.20
C PHE A 45 9.35 5.46 -18.58
N VAL A 46 9.38 5.83 -19.84
CA VAL A 46 10.27 6.88 -20.31
C VAL A 46 9.44 7.81 -21.15
N GLU A 47 9.06 8.96 -20.63
CA GLU A 47 8.56 10.02 -21.45
C GLU A 47 9.71 10.83 -21.98
N THR A 48 9.90 10.73 -23.27
CA THR A 48 10.82 11.60 -24.00
C THR A 48 10.12 12.18 -25.21
N SER A 49 10.26 13.44 -25.37
CA SER A 49 10.10 14.05 -26.68
C SER A 49 11.29 13.64 -27.58
N GLY A 50 11.27 12.41 -28.07
CA GLY A 50 12.32 11.86 -28.95
C GLY A 50 12.55 10.38 -28.72
N ASP A 51 12.74 9.64 -29.78
CA ASP A 51 12.86 8.17 -29.87
C ASP A 51 13.62 7.52 -28.72
N VAL A 52 12.93 6.66 -27.96
CA VAL A 52 13.51 5.89 -26.88
C VAL A 52 13.25 4.41 -27.08
N SER A 53 14.31 3.64 -26.95
CA SER A 53 14.24 2.19 -26.84
C SER A 53 13.74 1.82 -25.45
N SER A 54 12.63 1.08 -25.40
CA SER A 54 11.97 0.61 -24.20
C SER A 54 12.86 -0.22 -23.30
N ALA A 55 12.96 0.16 -22.03
CA ALA A 55 13.30 -0.79 -20.96
C ALA A 55 11.98 -1.29 -20.34
N SER A 56 11.90 -2.57 -20.07
CA SER A 56 10.68 -3.21 -19.61
C SER A 56 10.76 -3.56 -18.14
N GLU A 57 9.72 -3.33 -17.38
CA GLU A 57 9.66 -3.64 -15.97
C GLU A 57 8.44 -4.48 -15.62
N GLY A 58 8.67 -5.53 -14.85
CA GLY A 58 7.63 -6.33 -14.24
C GLY A 58 7.02 -5.62 -13.05
N ASP A 59 5.73 -5.58 -13.03
CA ASP A 59 4.94 -5.01 -11.97
C ASP A 59 5.20 -5.75 -10.64
N LYS A 60 5.87 -5.10 -9.72
CA LYS A 60 5.98 -5.47 -8.30
C LYS A 60 5.56 -4.31 -7.41
N THR A 61 4.69 -3.49 -7.94
CA THR A 61 4.16 -2.37 -7.19
C THR A 61 3.20 -2.87 -6.10
N VAL A 62 2.86 -2.10 -5.19
CA VAL A 62 1.79 -2.07 -4.19
C VAL A 62 1.18 -3.42 -3.75
N GLU A 63 0.89 -4.34 -4.68
CA GLU A 63 0.29 -5.65 -4.37
C GLU A 63 1.19 -6.56 -3.55
N ASP A 64 2.53 -6.45 -3.73
CA ASP A 64 3.47 -7.31 -3.03
C ASP A 64 3.70 -6.92 -1.56
N ASP A 65 3.43 -5.67 -1.16
CA ASP A 65 3.70 -5.19 0.20
C ASP A 65 2.48 -5.19 1.12
N ILE A 66 1.26 -5.37 0.58
CA ILE A 66 0.01 -5.38 1.34
C ILE A 66 -0.77 -6.68 1.07
N GLU A 67 -0.27 -7.80 1.54
CA GLU A 67 -1.06 -9.03 1.62
C GLU A 67 -1.82 -9.09 2.94
N ALA A 68 -3.06 -9.60 2.90
CA ALA A 68 -3.78 -9.92 4.13
C ALA A 68 -2.95 -10.90 4.95
N PRO A 69 -2.72 -10.64 6.24
CA PRO A 69 -1.97 -11.55 7.07
C PRO A 69 -2.74 -12.85 7.23
N GLU A 70 -2.01 -13.94 7.37
CA GLU A 70 -2.60 -15.22 7.69
C GLU A 70 -3.26 -15.15 9.07
N ILE A 71 -4.54 -15.54 9.15
CA ILE A 71 -5.26 -15.65 10.41
C ILE A 71 -4.90 -16.99 11.02
N VAL A 72 -4.14 -16.96 12.12
CA VAL A 72 -3.75 -18.17 12.84
C VAL A 72 -4.71 -18.41 13.99
N GLU A 73 -5.45 -19.54 13.97
CA GLU A 73 -6.14 -20.05 15.15
C GLU A 73 -5.15 -20.87 15.99
N ASN A 74 -4.78 -20.37 17.15
CA ASN A 74 -4.00 -21.15 18.10
C ASN A 74 -4.92 -22.09 18.90
N PRO A 75 -4.75 -23.42 18.84
CA PRO A 75 -5.47 -24.33 19.72
C PRO A 75 -5.03 -24.06 21.15
N ILE A 76 -6.00 -23.86 22.02
CA ILE A 76 -5.82 -23.45 23.42
C ILE A 76 -4.95 -24.45 24.16
N SER A 77 -3.78 -24.04 24.60
CA SER A 77 -3.08 -24.66 25.71
C SER A 77 -3.11 -23.71 26.91
N LYS A 78 -4.00 -23.99 27.87
CA LYS A 78 -4.07 -23.37 29.19
C LYS A 78 -3.94 -21.84 29.26
N ILE A 79 -5.06 -21.18 29.41
CA ILE A 79 -5.09 -19.79 29.89
C ILE A 79 -5.25 -19.86 31.41
N GLU A 80 -4.16 -19.62 32.14
CA GLU A 80 -4.26 -19.02 33.45
C GLU A 80 -4.68 -17.57 33.21
N SER A 81 -5.75 -17.16 33.90
CA SER A 81 -6.41 -15.87 33.74
C SER A 81 -5.42 -14.71 33.63
N SER A 82 -5.12 -14.29 32.44
CA SER A 82 -4.60 -12.94 32.20
C SER A 82 -5.78 -11.98 32.28
N ASN A 83 -5.61 -10.86 32.98
CA ASN A 83 -6.55 -9.76 32.93
C ASN A 83 -6.49 -9.20 31.48
N ALA A 84 -7.36 -9.71 30.62
CA ALA A 84 -7.50 -9.19 29.28
C ALA A 84 -7.95 -7.72 29.39
N THR A 85 -7.01 -6.81 29.24
CA THR A 85 -7.31 -5.38 29.11
C THR A 85 -8.01 -5.19 27.79
N ASN A 86 -9.22 -4.67 27.83
CA ASN A 86 -9.97 -4.33 26.61
C ASN A 86 -9.37 -3.02 26.07
N ASN A 87 -8.43 -3.13 25.16
CA ASN A 87 -7.81 -1.98 24.50
C ASN A 87 -8.62 -1.63 23.26
N ASP A 88 -9.44 -0.60 23.35
CA ASP A 88 -10.25 -0.11 22.23
C ASP A 88 -9.58 1.06 21.48
N TYR A 89 -8.52 1.61 22.05
CA TYR A 89 -7.76 2.76 21.53
C TYR A 89 -8.62 4.00 21.21
N SER A 90 -9.80 4.14 21.85
CA SER A 90 -10.77 5.20 21.56
C SER A 90 -10.26 6.63 21.85
N ASN A 91 -9.23 6.73 22.71
CA ASN A 91 -8.63 8.02 23.08
C ASN A 91 -7.52 8.50 22.12
N VAL A 92 -7.19 7.70 21.08
CA VAL A 92 -6.19 8.07 20.08
C VAL A 92 -6.89 8.90 19.01
N GLU A 93 -6.54 10.18 18.94
CA GLU A 93 -7.06 11.09 17.91
C GLU A 93 -6.28 10.88 16.61
N VAL A 94 -6.99 10.67 15.51
CA VAL A 94 -6.46 10.51 14.16
C VAL A 94 -7.39 11.25 13.20
N ASP A 95 -6.80 12.08 12.34
CA ASP A 95 -7.51 12.78 11.27
C ASP A 95 -6.74 12.65 9.95
N ASN A 96 -6.65 11.42 9.45
CA ASN A 96 -5.98 11.09 8.20
C ASN A 96 -6.99 10.72 7.11
N TYR A 97 -6.60 10.91 5.85
CA TYR A 97 -7.51 10.82 4.72
C TYR A 97 -8.16 9.43 4.56
N PHE A 98 -7.35 8.36 4.60
CA PHE A 98 -7.87 6.99 4.47
C PHE A 98 -8.47 6.48 5.78
N TYR A 99 -7.92 6.86 6.94
CA TYR A 99 -8.52 6.57 8.24
C TYR A 99 -9.98 7.01 8.32
N ASN A 100 -10.30 8.20 7.82
CA ASN A 100 -11.66 8.75 7.87
C ASN A 100 -12.67 7.95 7.04
N GLN A 101 -12.22 7.10 6.14
CA GLN A 101 -13.05 6.21 5.32
C GLN A 101 -13.22 4.81 5.92
N LEU A 102 -12.51 4.48 7.00
CA LEU A 102 -12.62 3.20 7.67
C LEU A 102 -13.92 3.09 8.48
N ASP A 103 -14.41 1.85 8.60
CA ASP A 103 -15.41 1.51 9.61
C ASP A 103 -14.81 1.50 11.02
N GLU A 104 -15.66 1.46 12.05
CA GLU A 104 -15.20 1.58 13.44
C GLU A 104 -14.28 0.42 13.88
N LYS A 105 -14.48 -0.79 13.36
CA LYS A 105 -13.63 -1.94 13.71
C LYS A 105 -12.22 -1.81 13.10
N SER A 106 -12.13 -1.37 11.86
CA SER A 106 -10.85 -1.06 11.20
C SER A 106 -10.16 0.13 11.88
N ARG A 107 -10.91 1.15 12.32
CA ARG A 107 -10.35 2.28 13.09
C ARG A 107 -9.71 1.87 14.40
N ILE A 108 -10.26 0.86 15.10
CA ILE A 108 -9.63 0.32 16.33
C ILE A 108 -8.22 -0.19 16.00
N ILE A 109 -8.06 -0.93 14.91
CA ILE A 109 -6.76 -1.48 14.48
C ILE A 109 -5.80 -0.36 14.06
N TYR A 110 -6.27 0.59 13.26
CA TYR A 110 -5.46 1.73 12.84
C TYR A 110 -4.95 2.54 14.04
N ARG A 111 -5.84 2.89 14.98
CA ARG A 111 -5.47 3.61 16.22
C ARG A 111 -4.50 2.82 17.08
N ALA A 112 -4.59 1.49 17.07
CA ALA A 112 -3.63 0.64 17.76
C ALA A 112 -2.23 0.75 17.15
N PHE A 113 -2.11 0.79 15.83
CA PHE A 113 -0.83 1.02 15.16
C PHE A 113 -0.27 2.39 15.53
N GLU A 114 -1.06 3.45 15.44
CA GLU A 114 -0.63 4.80 15.79
C GLU A 114 -0.17 4.90 17.26
N SER A 115 -0.97 4.35 18.19
CA SER A 115 -0.63 4.34 19.62
C SER A 115 0.65 3.58 19.95
N ASN A 116 1.00 2.56 19.16
CA ASN A 116 2.14 1.67 19.41
C ASN A 116 3.30 1.86 18.40
N LYS A 117 3.29 2.94 17.63
CA LYS A 117 4.25 3.23 16.56
C LYS A 117 5.71 3.07 17.00
N GLU A 118 6.06 3.59 18.17
CA GLU A 118 7.42 3.49 18.73
C GLU A 118 7.78 2.06 19.16
N GLN A 119 6.84 1.34 19.79
CA GLN A 119 7.05 -0.04 20.22
C GLN A 119 7.17 -0.99 19.02
N MET A 120 6.42 -0.73 17.95
CA MET A 120 6.46 -1.51 16.72
C MET A 120 7.84 -1.50 16.04
N LYS A 121 8.66 -0.49 16.26
CA LYS A 121 10.06 -0.46 15.77
C LYS A 121 10.94 -1.60 16.32
N THR A 122 10.50 -2.29 17.38
CA THR A 122 11.19 -3.50 17.85
C THR A 122 10.98 -4.70 16.94
N GLY A 123 9.91 -4.70 16.16
CA GLY A 123 9.48 -5.78 15.27
C GLY A 123 8.89 -7.00 15.97
N THR A 124 8.86 -7.01 17.30
CA THR A 124 8.38 -8.14 18.11
C THR A 124 7.31 -7.72 19.12
N TYR A 125 6.96 -6.44 19.14
CA TYR A 125 5.93 -5.95 20.04
C TYR A 125 4.57 -6.54 19.68
N GLN A 126 3.89 -7.11 20.69
CA GLN A 126 2.54 -7.64 20.50
C GLN A 126 1.51 -6.54 20.73
N ILE A 127 0.66 -6.30 19.74
CA ILE A 127 -0.40 -5.30 19.78
C ILE A 127 -1.68 -6.01 20.25
N GLU A 128 -2.14 -5.68 21.44
CA GLU A 128 -3.27 -6.33 22.09
C GLU A 128 -4.59 -5.60 21.82
N PHE A 129 -5.61 -6.33 21.42
CA PHE A 129 -7.00 -5.85 21.30
C PHE A 129 -7.93 -6.44 22.36
N GLY A 130 -7.47 -7.46 23.07
CA GLY A 130 -8.29 -8.17 24.05
C GLY A 130 -9.57 -8.71 23.40
N THR A 131 -10.71 -8.40 24.01
CA THR A 131 -12.03 -8.90 23.57
C THR A 131 -12.78 -7.94 22.64
N SER A 132 -12.12 -6.91 22.09
CA SER A 132 -12.76 -5.86 21.27
C SER A 132 -13.45 -6.37 20.02
N PHE A 133 -13.10 -7.57 19.55
CA PHE A 133 -13.67 -8.22 18.36
C PHE A 133 -14.53 -9.45 18.67
N SER A 134 -14.88 -9.71 19.95
CA SER A 134 -15.67 -10.88 20.31
C SER A 134 -17.07 -10.89 19.71
N ASP A 135 -17.67 -9.73 19.48
CA ASP A 135 -18.95 -9.56 18.81
C ASP A 135 -18.87 -9.95 17.32
N VAL A 136 -17.77 -9.64 16.65
CA VAL A 136 -17.47 -10.04 15.28
C VAL A 136 -17.22 -11.55 15.21
N LEU A 137 -16.32 -12.07 16.02
CA LEU A 137 -15.90 -13.47 16.02
C LEU A 137 -16.98 -14.46 16.47
N SER A 138 -18.05 -13.98 17.13
CA SER A 138 -19.22 -14.78 17.44
C SER A 138 -20.13 -15.05 16.25
N GLN A 139 -19.88 -14.43 15.10
CA GLN A 139 -20.62 -14.62 13.85
C GLN A 139 -20.03 -15.76 13.03
N SER A 140 -20.82 -16.39 12.15
CA SER A 140 -20.37 -17.54 11.33
C SER A 140 -19.23 -17.20 10.37
N ASN A 141 -19.09 -15.94 9.94
CA ASN A 141 -18.02 -15.43 9.08
C ASN A 141 -17.11 -14.44 9.83
N GLY A 142 -16.99 -14.59 11.15
CA GLY A 142 -16.32 -13.60 12.00
C GLY A 142 -14.83 -13.48 11.73
N GLN A 143 -14.15 -14.57 11.40
CA GLN A 143 -12.72 -14.56 11.05
C GLN A 143 -12.47 -13.83 9.74
N GLU A 144 -13.26 -14.13 8.70
CA GLU A 144 -13.21 -13.44 7.40
C GLU A 144 -13.38 -11.93 7.57
N LYS A 145 -14.42 -11.52 8.30
CA LYS A 145 -14.66 -10.10 8.60
C LYS A 145 -13.52 -9.44 9.38
N LEU A 146 -12.94 -10.15 10.34
CA LEU A 146 -11.81 -9.62 11.09
C LEU A 146 -10.58 -9.44 10.18
N GLY A 147 -10.36 -10.35 9.23
CA GLY A 147 -9.36 -10.21 8.18
C GLY A 147 -9.60 -8.98 7.29
N GLU A 148 -10.85 -8.75 6.84
CA GLU A 148 -11.22 -7.56 6.06
C GLU A 148 -10.98 -6.25 6.85
N TYR A 149 -11.31 -6.23 8.14
CA TYR A 149 -11.05 -5.06 9.00
C TYR A 149 -9.56 -4.79 9.16
N TYR A 150 -8.77 -5.85 9.35
CA TYR A 150 -7.33 -5.74 9.45
C TYR A 150 -6.72 -5.24 8.13
N GLN A 151 -7.09 -5.85 7.01
CA GLN A 151 -6.60 -5.46 5.68
C GLN A 151 -6.88 -3.99 5.40
N SER A 152 -8.13 -3.56 5.59
CA SER A 152 -8.51 -2.16 5.40
C SER A 152 -7.73 -1.19 6.30
N ALA A 153 -7.45 -1.61 7.54
CA ALA A 153 -6.72 -0.78 8.50
C ALA A 153 -5.24 -0.65 8.16
N ILE A 154 -4.56 -1.75 7.77
CA ILE A 154 -3.14 -1.72 7.43
C ILE A 154 -2.89 -0.97 6.13
N GLU A 155 -3.77 -1.13 5.14
CA GLU A 155 -3.75 -0.35 3.91
C GLU A 155 -3.87 1.14 4.21
N ALA A 156 -4.94 1.56 4.89
CA ALA A 156 -5.12 2.96 5.25
C ALA A 156 -3.90 3.51 6.03
N TYR A 157 -3.38 2.72 7.00
CA TYR A 157 -2.26 3.13 7.83
C TYR A 157 -0.98 3.37 7.04
N THR A 158 -0.63 2.47 6.13
CA THR A 158 0.59 2.58 5.33
C THR A 158 0.52 3.66 4.25
N TYR A 159 -0.68 3.98 3.75
CA TYR A 159 -0.87 5.04 2.74
C TYR A 159 -1.09 6.42 3.35
N ASP A 160 -1.61 6.50 4.57
CA ASP A 160 -1.66 7.77 5.31
C ASP A 160 -0.29 8.17 5.86
N ASN A 161 0.57 7.19 6.23
CA ASN A 161 1.81 7.41 6.99
C ASN A 161 3.03 6.95 6.19
N ALA A 162 3.53 7.80 5.29
CA ALA A 162 4.65 7.47 4.40
C ALA A 162 5.96 7.17 5.16
N GLU A 163 6.10 7.64 6.40
CA GLU A 163 7.25 7.39 7.27
C GLU A 163 7.28 5.99 7.89
N ILE A 164 6.24 5.18 7.68
CA ILE A 164 6.17 3.78 8.15
C ILE A 164 6.78 2.82 7.11
N PHE A 165 8.00 3.09 6.67
CA PHE A 165 8.72 2.31 5.67
C PHE A 165 9.36 1.02 6.20
N TYR A 166 9.35 0.80 7.50
CA TYR A 166 10.07 -0.29 8.17
C TYR A 166 9.19 -1.49 8.53
N LEU A 167 7.88 -1.40 8.39
CA LEU A 167 6.96 -2.51 8.63
C LEU A 167 6.81 -3.37 7.38
N SER A 168 6.70 -4.68 7.59
CA SER A 168 6.33 -5.65 6.57
C SER A 168 4.98 -6.26 6.93
N PRO A 169 3.88 -5.83 6.34
CA PRO A 169 2.55 -6.40 6.61
C PRO A 169 2.50 -7.92 6.44
N LYS A 170 3.22 -8.47 5.47
CA LYS A 170 3.36 -9.92 5.24
C LYS A 170 3.94 -10.71 6.43
N LYS A 171 4.63 -10.03 7.35
CA LYS A 171 5.21 -10.62 8.57
C LYS A 171 4.41 -10.27 9.82
N MET A 172 3.25 -9.64 9.67
CA MET A 172 2.36 -9.27 10.78
C MET A 172 1.16 -10.23 10.81
N TYR A 173 1.05 -11.01 11.86
CA TYR A 173 0.02 -12.05 11.98
C TYR A 173 -1.05 -11.62 12.97
N LEU A 174 -2.29 -11.75 12.53
CA LEU A 174 -3.48 -11.55 13.35
C LEU A 174 -3.83 -12.87 14.03
N ASN A 175 -3.77 -12.88 15.35
CA ASN A 175 -3.96 -14.08 16.18
C ASN A 175 -5.28 -14.01 16.94
N ILE A 176 -5.96 -15.15 17.04
CA ILE A 176 -7.22 -15.31 17.76
C ILE A 176 -7.06 -16.43 18.79
N GLU A 177 -7.14 -16.09 20.08
CA GLU A 177 -7.22 -17.07 21.16
C GLU A 177 -8.68 -17.24 21.58
N THR A 178 -9.17 -18.47 21.59
CA THR A 178 -10.55 -18.78 21.97
C THR A 178 -10.61 -19.48 23.30
N THR A 179 -11.34 -18.95 24.25
CA THR A 179 -11.63 -19.59 25.54
C THR A 179 -13.11 -19.91 25.63
N THR A 180 -13.46 -21.18 25.84
CA THR A 180 -14.84 -21.59 26.04
C THR A 180 -15.10 -21.98 27.49
N LYS A 181 -16.06 -21.30 28.14
CA LYS A 181 -16.52 -21.58 29.47
C LYS A 181 -18.05 -21.64 29.53
N ASP A 182 -18.59 -22.69 30.11
CA ASP A 182 -20.06 -22.88 30.24
C ASP A 182 -20.81 -22.71 28.89
N GLY A 183 -20.21 -23.18 27.81
CA GLY A 183 -20.78 -23.10 26.45
C GLY A 183 -20.72 -21.69 25.81
N LYS A 184 -20.04 -20.73 26.45
CA LYS A 184 -19.82 -19.39 25.90
C LYS A 184 -18.36 -19.21 25.54
N SER A 185 -18.09 -18.85 24.28
CA SER A 185 -16.76 -18.51 23.78
C SER A 185 -16.44 -17.04 24.00
N THR A 186 -15.19 -16.78 24.37
CA THR A 186 -14.60 -15.43 24.44
C THR A 186 -13.33 -15.46 23.59
N TYR A 187 -13.12 -14.43 22.84
CA TYR A 187 -12.02 -14.31 21.89
C TYR A 187 -11.08 -13.21 22.32
N ASN A 188 -9.79 -13.52 22.41
CA ASN A 188 -8.72 -12.55 22.61
C ASN A 188 -7.96 -12.39 21.29
N VAL A 189 -7.81 -11.15 20.83
CA VAL A 189 -7.21 -10.84 19.53
C VAL A 189 -5.95 -10.00 19.73
N TYR A 190 -4.88 -10.35 19.01
CA TYR A 190 -3.63 -9.60 19.01
C TYR A 190 -2.90 -9.73 17.67
N ILE A 191 -1.97 -8.81 17.39
CA ILE A 191 -1.06 -8.86 16.25
C ILE A 191 0.36 -9.03 16.76
N ASN A 192 1.11 -9.94 16.15
CA ASN A 192 2.55 -10.14 16.38
C ASN A 192 3.26 -10.66 15.11
N SER A 193 4.50 -11.10 15.24
CA SER A 193 5.29 -11.64 14.12
C SER A 193 5.07 -13.14 13.85
N GLY A 194 4.11 -13.80 14.50
CA GLY A 194 3.92 -15.25 14.38
C GLY A 194 5.23 -16.01 14.61
N ASP A 195 5.57 -16.92 13.71
CA ASP A 195 6.83 -17.68 13.74
C ASP A 195 8.02 -16.93 13.12
N GLN A 196 7.82 -15.71 12.63
CA GLN A 196 8.89 -14.88 12.09
C GLN A 196 9.73 -14.25 13.20
N ALA A 197 11.01 -13.99 12.91
CA ALA A 197 11.90 -13.35 13.89
C ALA A 197 11.41 -11.95 14.30
N ASN A 198 10.78 -11.23 13.37
CA ASN A 198 10.14 -9.94 13.56
C ASN A 198 9.26 -9.61 12.33
N TYR A 199 8.41 -8.59 12.44
CA TYR A 199 7.57 -8.08 11.35
C TYR A 199 8.15 -6.84 10.65
N LEU A 200 9.46 -6.64 10.72
CA LEU A 200 10.15 -5.56 10.04
C LEU A 200 10.59 -5.97 8.63
N THR A 201 10.83 -4.99 7.79
CA THR A 201 11.50 -5.19 6.50
C THR A 201 12.93 -5.69 6.70
N ASP A 202 13.51 -6.38 5.73
CA ASP A 202 14.81 -7.03 5.89
C ASP A 202 15.95 -6.04 6.11
N GLU A 203 15.89 -4.89 5.49
CA GLU A 203 16.89 -3.84 5.66
C GLU A 203 16.78 -3.14 7.01
N PHE A 204 15.57 -2.82 7.44
CA PHE A 204 15.29 -2.12 8.70
C PHE A 204 14.90 -3.10 9.82
N ASN A 205 15.59 -4.21 9.95
CA ASN A 205 15.26 -5.35 10.81
C ASN A 205 15.59 -5.15 12.30
N SER A 206 15.80 -3.94 12.75
CA SER A 206 16.01 -3.59 14.16
C SER A 206 15.69 -2.12 14.44
N LYS A 207 15.26 -1.84 15.68
CA LYS A 207 14.99 -0.46 16.12
C LYS A 207 16.16 0.48 15.87
N SER A 208 17.40 0.03 16.10
CA SER A 208 18.58 0.86 15.88
C SER A 208 18.75 1.27 14.42
N LYS A 209 18.52 0.36 13.46
CA LYS A 209 18.58 0.69 12.03
C LYS A 209 17.45 1.64 11.62
N ILE A 210 16.25 1.42 12.16
CA ILE A 210 15.10 2.30 11.93
C ILE A 210 15.38 3.70 12.43
N ASP A 211 15.84 3.84 13.68
CA ASP A 211 16.13 5.15 14.28
C ASP A 211 17.24 5.89 13.51
N GLN A 212 18.26 5.16 13.01
CA GLN A 212 19.29 5.74 12.15
C GLN A 212 18.73 6.21 10.81
N ALA A 213 17.88 5.40 10.16
CA ALA A 213 17.25 5.76 8.90
C ALA A 213 16.33 6.97 9.06
N ILE A 214 15.52 7.01 10.11
CA ILE A 214 14.66 8.15 10.45
C ILE A 214 15.53 9.42 10.64
N ALA A 215 16.63 9.32 11.39
CA ALA A 215 17.53 10.47 11.61
C ALA A 215 18.14 11.00 10.28
N GLN A 216 18.46 10.12 9.34
CA GLN A 216 18.93 10.52 8.00
C GLN A 216 17.81 11.22 7.20
N ILE A 217 16.61 10.65 7.20
CA ILE A 217 15.44 11.23 6.52
C ILE A 217 15.14 12.62 7.10
N GLU A 218 15.12 12.76 8.43
CA GLU A 218 14.91 14.03 9.12
C GLU A 218 15.95 15.09 8.73
N GLN A 219 17.21 14.69 8.63
CA GLN A 219 18.28 15.59 8.19
C GLN A 219 18.04 16.10 6.77
N VAL A 220 17.70 15.21 5.83
CA VAL A 220 17.42 15.58 4.43
C VAL A 220 16.15 16.43 4.33
N LYS A 221 15.08 16.04 5.02
CA LYS A 221 13.84 16.83 5.13
C LYS A 221 14.14 18.27 5.58
N ASN A 222 14.90 18.43 6.67
CA ASN A 222 15.23 19.74 7.19
C ASN A 222 16.09 20.57 6.20
N GLN A 223 16.93 19.94 5.41
CA GLN A 223 17.68 20.62 4.34
C GLN A 223 16.78 21.10 3.20
N ILE A 224 15.78 20.30 2.82
CA ILE A 224 14.80 20.68 1.80
C ILE A 224 13.94 21.82 2.31
N LEU A 225 13.33 21.64 3.47
CA LEU A 225 12.32 22.55 4.02
C LEU A 225 12.89 23.85 4.61
N GLN A 226 14.24 23.99 4.73
CA GLN A 226 14.85 25.27 5.10
C GLN A 226 14.52 26.40 4.10
N ASN A 227 14.16 26.06 2.86
CA ASN A 227 13.83 27.00 1.79
C ASN A 227 12.34 27.30 1.68
N LYS A 228 11.51 26.76 2.59
CA LYS A 228 10.06 27.03 2.59
C LYS A 228 9.79 28.54 2.70
N THR A 229 8.82 28.99 1.93
CA THR A 229 8.44 30.42 1.84
C THR A 229 7.23 30.74 2.69
N GLY A 230 6.40 29.75 3.02
CA GLY A 230 5.08 29.90 3.63
C GLY A 230 3.98 30.26 2.61
N ASN A 231 4.33 30.30 1.32
CA ASN A 231 3.36 30.36 0.23
C ASN A 231 3.10 28.92 -0.25
N THR A 232 1.86 28.45 -0.15
CA THR A 232 1.50 27.07 -0.44
C THR A 232 1.91 26.63 -1.85
N LEU A 233 1.70 27.46 -2.87
CA LEU A 233 2.09 27.15 -4.25
C LEU A 233 3.61 27.01 -4.39
N GLU A 234 4.37 27.97 -3.86
CA GLU A 234 5.83 27.97 -3.93
C GLU A 234 6.42 26.78 -3.14
N ASP A 235 5.83 26.45 -2.01
CA ASP A 235 6.27 25.34 -1.17
C ASP A 235 5.95 23.98 -1.84
N ILE A 236 4.79 23.81 -2.48
CA ILE A 236 4.49 22.62 -3.31
C ILE A 236 5.51 22.50 -4.45
N LYS A 237 5.77 23.61 -5.16
CA LYS A 237 6.73 23.63 -6.26
C LYS A 237 8.15 23.32 -5.80
N MET A 238 8.58 23.84 -4.67
CA MET A 238 9.90 23.55 -4.09
C MET A 238 10.08 22.06 -3.82
N VAL A 239 9.07 21.40 -3.26
CA VAL A 239 9.10 19.94 -3.00
C VAL A 239 9.12 19.16 -4.32
N HIS A 240 8.26 19.51 -5.26
CA HIS A 240 8.22 18.92 -6.59
C HIS A 240 9.58 18.98 -7.28
N ASP A 241 10.12 20.20 -7.44
CA ASP A 241 11.39 20.43 -8.12
C ASP A 241 12.54 19.67 -7.45
N TYR A 242 12.54 19.60 -6.12
CA TYR A 242 13.56 18.83 -5.42
C TYR A 242 13.51 17.35 -5.78
N LEU A 243 12.34 16.73 -5.82
CA LEU A 243 12.21 15.30 -6.15
C LEU A 243 12.59 15.03 -7.60
N VAL A 244 12.05 15.82 -8.53
CA VAL A 244 12.34 15.71 -9.98
C VAL A 244 13.83 15.91 -10.28
N ASP A 245 14.49 16.83 -9.62
CA ASP A 245 15.91 17.15 -9.90
C ASP A 245 16.92 16.26 -9.15
N ASN A 246 16.50 15.48 -8.15
CA ASN A 246 17.46 14.79 -7.25
C ASN A 246 17.22 13.28 -7.10
N ILE A 247 16.17 12.71 -7.67
CA ILE A 247 15.93 11.27 -7.61
C ILE A 247 16.12 10.70 -9.01
N ASN A 248 16.60 9.46 -9.10
CA ASN A 248 16.69 8.72 -10.35
C ASN A 248 15.61 7.63 -10.34
N TYR A 249 14.92 7.46 -11.46
CA TYR A 249 13.99 6.36 -11.60
C TYR A 249 14.73 5.04 -11.80
N ASP A 250 14.50 4.05 -10.91
CA ASP A 250 15.07 2.70 -11.06
C ASP A 250 14.21 1.83 -11.97
N SER A 251 14.45 1.92 -13.26
CA SER A 251 13.79 1.10 -14.28
C SER A 251 14.15 -0.39 -14.22
N THR A 252 15.14 -0.76 -13.41
CA THR A 252 15.57 -2.16 -13.29
C THR A 252 14.94 -2.89 -12.12
N LEU A 253 14.23 -2.19 -11.23
CA LEU A 253 13.66 -2.67 -9.96
C LEU A 253 14.69 -3.44 -9.09
N SER A 254 15.97 -3.17 -9.30
CA SER A 254 17.05 -3.93 -8.66
C SER A 254 17.58 -3.29 -7.38
N LYS A 255 17.23 -2.03 -7.14
CA LYS A 255 17.69 -1.28 -5.97
C LYS A 255 16.78 -1.55 -4.77
N GLN A 256 17.34 -1.40 -3.59
CA GLN A 256 16.59 -1.57 -2.34
C GLN A 256 15.83 -0.29 -1.99
N ASN A 257 14.67 -0.47 -1.34
CA ASN A 257 13.84 0.63 -0.83
C ASN A 257 13.23 1.56 -1.88
N ILE A 258 13.17 1.14 -3.14
CA ILE A 258 12.67 1.98 -4.22
C ILE A 258 11.18 2.36 -4.08
N TYR A 259 10.42 1.63 -3.27
CA TYR A 259 8.98 1.86 -3.02
C TYR A 259 8.70 2.76 -1.80
N ASN A 260 9.74 3.30 -1.14
CA ASN A 260 9.56 4.05 0.09
C ASN A 260 10.42 5.32 0.15
N ILE A 261 10.16 6.13 1.18
CA ILE A 261 10.82 7.44 1.34
C ILE A 261 12.34 7.33 1.59
N TYR A 262 12.84 6.21 2.10
CA TYR A 262 14.29 6.04 2.28
C TYR A 262 15.00 5.89 0.93
N GLY A 263 14.43 5.12 0.01
CA GLY A 263 14.93 5.02 -1.37
C GLY A 263 14.94 6.39 -2.04
N ALA A 264 13.82 7.08 -2.03
CA ALA A 264 13.68 8.39 -2.66
C ALA A 264 14.59 9.46 -2.03
N LEU A 265 14.58 9.62 -0.71
CA LEU A 265 15.24 10.76 -0.05
C LEU A 265 16.71 10.49 0.27
N ILE A 266 17.10 9.23 0.55
CA ILE A 266 18.45 8.89 0.99
C ILE A 266 19.25 8.23 -0.13
N ASN A 267 18.71 7.16 -0.75
CA ASN A 267 19.41 6.46 -1.82
C ASN A 267 19.38 7.24 -3.14
N LYS A 268 18.39 8.14 -3.31
CA LYS A 268 18.15 8.88 -4.56
C LYS A 268 17.80 7.97 -5.74
N GLU A 269 17.25 6.82 -5.45
CA GLU A 269 16.81 5.81 -6.40
C GLU A 269 15.38 5.39 -6.01
N SER A 270 14.43 5.46 -6.93
CA SER A 270 13.03 5.19 -6.60
C SER A 270 12.22 4.78 -7.82
N VAL A 271 11.05 4.22 -7.59
CA VAL A 271 9.96 4.07 -8.57
C VAL A 271 8.80 5.00 -8.21
N CYS A 272 7.72 4.98 -8.98
CA CYS A 272 6.59 5.90 -8.82
C CYS A 272 6.06 5.98 -7.39
N GLU A 273 5.93 4.85 -6.71
CA GLU A 273 5.43 4.82 -5.32
C GLU A 273 6.36 5.55 -4.35
N GLY A 274 7.67 5.35 -4.46
CA GLY A 274 8.61 6.05 -3.57
C GLY A 274 8.67 7.57 -3.84
N TYR A 275 8.53 8.01 -5.10
CA TYR A 275 8.35 9.43 -5.44
C TYR A 275 7.09 9.99 -4.78
N ALA A 276 5.96 9.33 -4.97
CA ALA A 276 4.67 9.78 -4.45
C ALA A 276 4.62 9.78 -2.91
N ARG A 277 5.23 8.79 -2.26
CA ARG A 277 5.38 8.75 -0.79
C ARG A 277 6.30 9.86 -0.28
N ALA A 278 7.41 10.15 -0.96
CA ALA A 278 8.33 11.22 -0.57
C ALA A 278 7.67 12.60 -0.74
N PHE A 279 6.90 12.80 -1.82
CA PHE A 279 6.15 14.02 -2.04
C PHE A 279 5.11 14.24 -0.93
N LYS A 280 4.30 13.21 -0.62
CA LYS A 280 3.34 13.26 0.48
C LYS A 280 4.03 13.56 1.81
N TYR A 281 5.10 12.83 2.17
CA TYR A 281 5.83 13.02 3.41
C TYR A 281 6.31 14.45 3.61
N LEU A 282 6.88 15.06 2.57
CA LEU A 282 7.38 16.44 2.65
C LEU A 282 6.24 17.47 2.72
N LEU A 283 5.11 17.22 2.07
CA LEU A 283 3.94 18.10 2.14
C LEU A 283 3.20 17.98 3.48
N ASP A 284 3.13 16.78 4.07
CA ASP A 284 2.56 16.58 5.41
C ASP A 284 3.36 17.40 6.46
N GLU A 285 4.69 17.45 6.34
CA GLU A 285 5.55 18.29 7.21
C GLU A 285 5.35 19.81 7.01
N LEU A 286 4.79 20.19 5.89
CA LEU A 286 4.38 21.58 5.59
C LEU A 286 2.91 21.84 5.93
N GLU A 287 2.20 20.86 6.49
CA GLU A 287 0.76 20.92 6.75
C GLU A 287 -0.07 21.21 5.49
N ILE A 288 0.41 20.76 4.32
CA ILE A 288 -0.29 20.87 3.04
C ILE A 288 -1.01 19.55 2.75
N PRO A 289 -2.35 19.55 2.66
CA PRO A 289 -3.08 18.31 2.44
C PRO A 289 -2.68 17.62 1.14
N CYS A 290 -2.19 16.37 1.27
CA CYS A 290 -1.72 15.55 0.17
C CYS A 290 -2.19 14.10 0.35
N VAL A 291 -2.69 13.49 -0.73
CA VAL A 291 -3.17 12.11 -0.77
C VAL A 291 -2.33 11.32 -1.76
N LEU A 292 -1.87 10.15 -1.34
CA LEU A 292 -1.25 9.17 -2.23
C LEU A 292 -2.35 8.51 -3.06
N VAL A 293 -2.18 8.46 -4.38
CA VAL A 293 -3.13 7.86 -5.32
C VAL A 293 -2.47 6.66 -6.00
N ILE A 294 -3.21 5.55 -6.01
CA ILE A 294 -2.82 4.31 -6.70
C ILE A 294 -3.79 4.07 -7.85
N GLY A 295 -3.27 3.62 -8.96
CA GLY A 295 -4.07 3.30 -10.12
C GLY A 295 -3.20 2.80 -11.27
N THR A 296 -3.58 3.15 -12.48
CA THR A 296 -2.79 2.84 -13.68
C THR A 296 -2.45 4.10 -14.44
N GLY A 297 -1.26 4.11 -15.05
CA GLY A 297 -0.84 5.11 -16.02
C GLY A 297 -0.68 4.47 -17.40
N THR A 298 -1.02 5.20 -18.45
CA THR A 298 -0.86 4.74 -19.85
C THR A 298 0.11 5.66 -20.57
N ASN A 299 1.28 5.16 -20.94
CA ASN A 299 2.30 5.95 -21.60
C ASN A 299 1.94 6.31 -23.05
N SER A 300 2.75 7.14 -23.68
CA SER A 300 2.56 7.59 -25.06
C SER A 300 2.58 6.48 -26.13
N GLN A 301 3.10 5.29 -25.76
CA GLN A 301 3.09 4.08 -26.60
C GLN A 301 1.81 3.24 -26.42
N GLY A 302 0.91 3.65 -25.53
CA GLY A 302 -0.32 2.94 -25.21
C GLY A 302 -0.14 1.74 -24.27
N GLN A 303 0.99 1.67 -23.57
CA GLN A 303 1.24 0.64 -22.54
C GLN A 303 0.69 1.13 -21.21
N THR A 304 -0.08 0.29 -20.53
CA THR A 304 -0.70 0.59 -19.24
C THR A 304 -0.03 -0.23 -18.15
N GLU A 305 0.34 0.44 -17.06
CA GLU A 305 1.03 -0.15 -15.91
C GLU A 305 0.43 0.37 -14.61
N ASN A 306 0.64 -0.35 -13.52
CA ASN A 306 0.33 0.16 -12.19
C ASN A 306 1.18 1.40 -11.92
N HIS A 307 0.57 2.39 -11.30
CA HIS A 307 1.19 3.68 -11.11
C HIS A 307 0.73 4.35 -9.84
N ALA A 308 1.60 5.17 -9.25
CA ALA A 308 1.31 5.94 -8.05
C ALA A 308 1.69 7.40 -8.27
N TRP A 309 0.81 8.30 -7.81
CA TRP A 309 0.98 9.76 -7.89
C TRP A 309 0.29 10.43 -6.69
N ASN A 310 0.10 11.74 -6.73
CA ASN A 310 -0.49 12.48 -5.62
C ASN A 310 -1.65 13.37 -6.07
N TYR A 311 -2.63 13.56 -5.16
CA TYR A 311 -3.53 14.69 -5.20
C TYR A 311 -3.15 15.64 -4.07
N VAL A 312 -3.04 16.93 -4.37
CA VAL A 312 -2.65 17.98 -3.41
C VAL A 312 -3.69 19.07 -3.38
N GLN A 313 -3.96 19.61 -2.20
CA GLN A 313 -4.92 20.70 -2.04
C GLN A 313 -4.24 22.05 -2.05
N LEU A 314 -4.64 22.91 -2.99
CA LEU A 314 -4.22 24.30 -3.07
C LEU A 314 -5.46 25.20 -3.05
N ASN A 315 -5.51 26.13 -2.10
CA ASN A 315 -6.64 27.06 -1.93
C ASN A 315 -8.02 26.37 -1.81
N GLY A 316 -8.06 25.21 -1.14
CA GLY A 316 -9.28 24.43 -0.93
C GLY A 316 -9.72 23.57 -2.14
N THR A 317 -8.96 23.57 -3.24
CA THR A 317 -9.22 22.79 -4.46
C THR A 317 -8.13 21.74 -4.65
N TRP A 318 -8.52 20.55 -5.09
CA TRP A 318 -7.59 19.45 -5.32
C TRP A 318 -7.10 19.41 -6.77
N TYR A 319 -5.79 19.21 -6.92
CA TYR A 319 -5.08 19.06 -8.19
C TYR A 319 -4.21 17.81 -8.15
N ALA A 320 -3.95 17.22 -9.31
CA ALA A 320 -3.01 16.12 -9.41
C ALA A 320 -1.58 16.61 -9.60
N VAL A 321 -0.62 15.86 -9.03
CA VAL A 321 0.82 16.04 -9.25
C VAL A 321 1.43 14.66 -9.43
N ASP A 322 2.21 14.48 -10.51
CA ASP A 322 2.98 13.28 -10.74
C ASP A 322 4.45 13.61 -10.92
N THR A 323 5.19 13.55 -9.81
CA THR A 323 6.62 13.83 -9.80
C THR A 323 7.46 12.78 -10.54
N THR A 324 6.90 11.60 -10.79
CA THR A 324 7.57 10.55 -11.59
C THR A 324 7.56 10.87 -13.08
N TRP A 325 6.39 11.25 -13.59
CA TRP A 325 6.25 11.57 -15.02
C TRP A 325 6.74 12.98 -15.35
N ASP A 326 6.94 13.82 -14.35
CA ASP A 326 7.61 15.12 -14.45
C ASP A 326 9.15 15.01 -14.30
N ASP A 327 9.68 13.81 -13.97
CA ASP A 327 11.12 13.49 -13.98
C ASP A 327 11.51 12.81 -15.30
N PRO A 328 11.85 13.56 -16.33
CA PRO A 328 12.09 12.99 -17.65
C PRO A 328 13.46 12.32 -17.71
N VAL A 329 13.49 11.02 -17.90
CA VAL A 329 14.71 10.29 -18.21
C VAL A 329 15.14 10.60 -19.65
N VAL A 330 16.20 11.36 -19.82
CA VAL A 330 16.74 11.69 -21.15
C VAL A 330 17.72 10.62 -21.61
N VAL A 331 17.32 9.79 -22.56
CA VAL A 331 18.18 8.77 -23.16
C VAL A 331 18.93 9.36 -24.37
N GLY A 332 20.25 9.20 -24.39
CA GLY A 332 21.07 9.63 -25.51
C GLY A 332 21.78 10.99 -25.32
N GLY A 333 21.64 11.61 -24.17
CA GLY A 333 22.24 12.90 -23.82
C GLY A 333 21.39 14.09 -24.28
N GLY A 334 21.22 15.04 -23.39
CA GLY A 334 20.39 16.23 -23.53
C GLY A 334 19.87 16.65 -22.15
N THR A 335 19.14 17.76 -22.11
CA THR A 335 18.40 18.19 -20.92
C THR A 335 16.92 18.20 -21.28
N ALA A 336 16.09 17.73 -20.35
CA ALA A 336 14.65 17.89 -20.46
C ALA A 336 14.27 19.38 -20.59
N SER A 337 13.19 19.67 -21.28
CA SER A 337 12.66 21.03 -21.31
C SER A 337 12.03 21.38 -19.99
N GLU A 338 12.06 22.64 -19.61
CA GLU A 338 11.33 23.11 -18.40
C GLU A 338 9.83 22.79 -18.51
N GLU A 339 9.25 22.84 -19.71
CA GLU A 339 7.84 22.51 -19.94
C GLU A 339 7.53 21.04 -19.64
N SER A 340 8.45 20.12 -19.94
CA SER A 340 8.26 18.69 -19.65
C SER A 340 8.31 18.36 -18.16
N LYS A 341 9.03 19.14 -17.35
CA LYS A 341 9.12 18.98 -15.90
C LYS A 341 7.85 19.38 -15.14
N TYR A 342 6.91 20.05 -15.79
CA TYR A 342 5.68 20.50 -15.15
C TYR A 342 4.42 20.03 -15.88
N LYS A 343 4.55 18.99 -16.70
CA LYS A 343 3.43 18.46 -17.49
C LYS A 343 2.28 17.96 -16.59
N TYR A 344 2.62 17.40 -15.45
CA TYR A 344 1.67 16.87 -14.45
C TYR A 344 1.74 17.64 -13.12
N PHE A 345 2.21 18.86 -13.11
CA PHE A 345 2.26 19.70 -11.91
C PHE A 345 0.97 20.51 -11.75
N LEU A 346 0.22 20.25 -10.68
CA LEU A 346 -1.06 20.90 -10.35
C LEU A 346 -2.09 20.85 -11.47
N VAL A 347 -2.21 19.69 -12.12
CA VAL A 347 -3.14 19.51 -13.23
C VAL A 347 -4.54 19.13 -12.77
N GLY A 348 -5.53 19.49 -13.59
CA GLY A 348 -6.93 19.11 -13.38
C GLY A 348 -7.29 17.76 -14.01
N ALA A 349 -8.54 17.38 -13.83
CA ALA A 349 -9.10 16.14 -14.38
C ALA A 349 -9.08 16.11 -15.93
N ASP A 350 -9.11 17.28 -16.57
CA ASP A 350 -9.02 17.43 -18.04
C ASP A 350 -7.68 16.95 -18.61
N VAL A 351 -6.60 17.05 -17.83
CA VAL A 351 -5.27 16.55 -18.19
C VAL A 351 -5.07 15.14 -17.63
N MET A 352 -5.23 14.97 -16.32
CA MET A 352 -4.87 13.74 -15.61
C MET A 352 -5.64 12.51 -16.12
N ASN A 353 -6.93 12.64 -16.40
CA ASN A 353 -7.76 11.52 -16.87
C ASN A 353 -7.50 11.09 -18.32
N GLN A 354 -6.57 11.72 -19.04
CA GLN A 354 -6.22 11.30 -20.39
C GLN A 354 -5.39 10.02 -20.38
N ASP A 355 -4.59 9.84 -19.35
CA ASP A 355 -3.61 8.77 -19.27
C ASP A 355 -3.47 8.15 -17.86
N HIS A 356 -4.11 8.70 -16.81
CA HIS A 356 -4.14 8.16 -15.47
C HIS A 356 -5.54 7.72 -15.06
N GLN A 357 -5.66 6.53 -14.47
CA GLN A 357 -6.91 5.98 -13.97
C GLN A 357 -6.76 5.57 -12.50
N PRO A 358 -7.28 6.34 -11.53
CA PRO A 358 -7.21 5.95 -10.12
C PRO A 358 -8.05 4.70 -9.85
N SER A 359 -7.51 3.76 -9.10
CA SER A 359 -8.20 2.52 -8.72
C SER A 359 -8.91 2.65 -7.37
N GLY A 360 -8.26 3.23 -6.39
CA GLY A 360 -8.74 3.27 -5.00
C GLY A 360 -8.72 1.92 -4.28
N GLN A 361 -8.34 0.84 -4.95
CA GLN A 361 -8.21 -0.49 -4.39
C GLN A 361 -6.71 -0.85 -4.36
N PHE A 362 -6.16 -1.00 -3.16
CA PHE A 362 -4.73 -1.19 -2.95
C PHE A 362 -4.31 -2.66 -3.08
N THR A 363 -5.22 -3.58 -2.76
CA THR A 363 -5.05 -5.02 -2.97
C THR A 363 -6.28 -5.59 -3.65
N GLU A 364 -6.11 -6.67 -4.41
CA GLU A 364 -7.22 -7.35 -5.06
C GLU A 364 -8.22 -7.89 -4.01
N GLY A 365 -9.49 -7.53 -4.18
CA GLY A 365 -10.54 -7.88 -3.22
C GLY A 365 -10.57 -7.06 -1.93
N GLY A 366 -9.60 -6.14 -1.72
CA GLY A 366 -9.56 -5.22 -0.59
C GLY A 366 -10.62 -4.13 -0.64
N LYS A 367 -10.63 -3.27 0.37
CA LYS A 367 -11.52 -2.11 0.43
C LYS A 367 -11.21 -1.14 -0.71
N THR A 368 -12.26 -0.64 -1.35
CA THR A 368 -12.11 0.48 -2.28
C THR A 368 -12.20 1.80 -1.52
N PHE A 369 -11.14 2.57 -1.57
CA PHE A 369 -11.07 3.93 -1.02
C PHE A 369 -11.46 4.96 -2.08
N SER A 370 -12.04 6.06 -1.65
CA SER A 370 -12.37 7.18 -2.52
C SER A 370 -11.24 8.21 -2.51
N TYR A 371 -11.02 8.86 -3.63
CA TYR A 371 -10.13 10.02 -3.73
C TYR A 371 -10.91 11.32 -3.77
N PRO A 372 -10.30 12.46 -3.42
CA PRO A 372 -10.95 13.75 -3.56
C PRO A 372 -11.20 14.08 -5.04
N ASN A 373 -12.27 14.82 -5.30
CA ASN A 373 -12.55 15.29 -6.65
C ASN A 373 -11.52 16.33 -7.08
N LEU A 374 -10.86 16.09 -8.19
CA LEU A 374 -9.96 17.07 -8.80
C LEU A 374 -10.72 18.29 -9.35
N SER A 375 -10.04 19.43 -9.42
CA SER A 375 -10.43 20.51 -10.32
C SER A 375 -10.69 19.98 -11.72
N ASN A 376 -11.62 20.57 -12.44
CA ASN A 376 -11.82 20.22 -13.85
C ASN A 376 -10.65 20.69 -14.72
N THR A 377 -9.97 21.78 -14.37
CA THR A 377 -8.87 22.39 -15.10
C THR A 377 -7.64 22.53 -14.22
N SER A 378 -6.48 22.55 -14.84
CA SER A 378 -5.20 22.77 -14.19
C SER A 378 -5.15 24.13 -13.49
N TYR A 379 -4.28 24.26 -12.50
CA TYR A 379 -3.99 25.53 -11.85
C TYR A 379 -3.24 26.44 -12.85
N ASP A 380 -3.59 27.70 -12.86
CA ASP A 380 -2.92 28.72 -13.70
C ASP A 380 -1.68 29.24 -12.95
N ILE A 381 -0.49 28.80 -13.38
CA ILE A 381 0.82 29.08 -12.76
C ILE A 381 1.44 30.33 -13.35
#